data_4186d5dd37e6d9f11763f0960cb85b4e
#
_entry.id   4186d5dd37e6d9f11763f0960cb85b4e
#
_cell.length_a   1.000
_cell.length_b   1.000
_cell.length_c   1.000
_cell.angle_alpha   90.00
_cell.angle_beta   90.00
_cell.angle_gamma   90.00
#
_symmetry.space_group_name_H-M   'P 1'
#
loop_
_entity.id
_entity.type
_entity.pdbx_description
1 polymer ?
#
loop_
_entity_poly.entity_id
_entity_poly.type
_entity_poly.pdbx_seq_one_letter_code
_entity_poly.pdbx_strand_id
1 'polypeptide(L)'
;KLALSGALVRKTGDGYYTGTWTDAYAYFFGATYNLNDQHRFQFYALGAPQRHGQNMYKLNVASLDRSFAESLEDYNADVSEIPECGRDCSGTGSSVSDEAAALLGDQQFEMYTEYKGKRHEDNLINERENFFHKPQVALNHYFDINDKMNLISSAYWSGGMGGGSGTYGSMEWDYSNVQRVVDYDATIFENDSLGASSGILRNSNNRQTTLGLLSKLNYDVSPDLKTQVGIDYRYARIYHVKTIRDLLGGDYYMTSDSEFDSDNGQGGLGDP
;
A
#
# COMPACT_ATOMS: atom_id res chain seq x y z
N LYS A 1 28.39 -28.10 -3.72
CA LYS A 1 27.33 -28.36 -2.71
C LYS A 1 26.18 -27.38 -2.91
N LEU A 2 24.93 -27.85 -2.75
CA LEU A 2 23.73 -27.02 -2.88
C LEU A 2 23.02 -26.99 -1.53
N ALA A 3 22.61 -25.77 -1.11
CA ALA A 3 21.72 -25.54 0.02
C ALA A 3 20.52 -24.73 -0.45
N LEU A 4 19.33 -25.11 0.03
CA LEU A 4 18.07 -24.44 -0.28
C LEU A 4 17.41 -23.99 1.01
N SER A 5 16.73 -22.84 0.94
CA SER A 5 15.93 -22.30 2.03
C SER A 5 14.66 -21.67 1.48
N GLY A 6 13.59 -21.71 2.25
CA GLY A 6 12.32 -21.12 1.86
C GLY A 6 11.48 -20.76 3.08
N ALA A 7 10.66 -19.72 2.93
CA ALA A 7 9.66 -19.34 3.92
C ALA A 7 8.42 -18.80 3.21
N LEU A 8 7.26 -19.11 3.77
CA LEU A 8 5.97 -18.55 3.39
C LEU A 8 5.23 -18.15 4.66
N VAL A 9 4.77 -16.90 4.70
CA VAL A 9 4.06 -16.34 5.84
C VAL A 9 2.75 -15.72 5.34
N ARG A 10 1.68 -15.90 6.11
CA ARG A 10 0.45 -15.14 5.97
C ARG A 10 0.15 -14.41 7.27
N LYS A 11 -0.27 -13.15 7.16
CA LYS A 11 -0.72 -12.32 8.27
C LYS A 11 -2.08 -11.74 7.92
N THR A 12 -3.10 -12.05 8.70
CA THR A 12 -4.44 -11.49 8.54
C THR A 12 -4.97 -11.07 9.90
N GLY A 13 -5.84 -10.07 9.92
CA GLY A 13 -6.52 -9.66 11.13
C GLY A 13 -7.14 -8.28 11.01
N ASP A 14 -8.01 -8.01 11.98
CA ASP A 14 -8.61 -6.69 12.14
C ASP A 14 -7.62 -5.73 12.78
N GLY A 15 -7.73 -4.46 12.42
CA GLY A 15 -7.04 -3.36 13.09
C GLY A 15 -7.74 -2.96 14.40
N TYR A 16 -7.27 -1.88 15.00
CA TYR A 16 -7.86 -1.36 16.24
C TYR A 16 -9.24 -0.74 16.01
N TYR A 17 -9.40 0.00 14.91
CA TYR A 17 -10.64 0.67 14.53
C TYR A 17 -11.42 -0.11 13.49
N THR A 18 -12.73 0.12 13.43
CA THR A 18 -13.58 -0.35 12.32
C THR A 18 -13.02 0.16 10.98
N GLY A 19 -13.04 -0.68 9.95
CA GLY A 19 -12.48 -0.38 8.63
C GLY A 19 -10.96 -0.51 8.53
N THR A 20 -10.25 -0.82 9.62
CA THR A 20 -8.81 -1.14 9.58
C THR A 20 -8.59 -2.64 9.71
N TRP A 21 -7.92 -3.21 8.74
CA TRP A 21 -7.65 -4.63 8.60
C TRP A 21 -6.35 -4.85 7.86
N THR A 22 -5.80 -6.06 7.92
CA THR A 22 -4.58 -6.46 7.19
C THR A 22 -4.78 -7.82 6.56
N ASP A 23 -4.45 -7.95 5.27
CA ASP A 23 -4.21 -9.21 4.59
C ASP A 23 -2.85 -9.12 3.87
N ALA A 24 -1.93 -9.94 4.31
CA ALA A 24 -0.55 -9.87 3.87
C ALA A 24 0.06 -11.26 3.74
N TYR A 25 0.92 -11.39 2.76
CA TYR A 25 1.79 -12.54 2.58
C TYR A 25 3.24 -12.08 2.57
N ALA A 26 4.14 -12.98 2.96
CA ALA A 26 5.55 -12.82 2.67
C ALA A 26 6.10 -14.15 2.21
N TYR A 27 6.97 -14.10 1.22
CA TYR A 27 7.65 -15.28 0.69
C TYR A 27 9.14 -15.00 0.54
N PHE A 28 9.91 -16.04 0.75
CA PHE A 28 11.34 -16.07 0.54
C PHE A 28 11.74 -17.40 -0.06
N PHE A 29 12.61 -17.36 -1.04
CA PHE A 29 13.31 -18.51 -1.57
C PHE A 29 14.79 -18.16 -1.70
N GLY A 30 15.66 -19.04 -1.21
CA GLY A 30 17.11 -18.89 -1.30
C GLY A 30 17.78 -20.20 -1.75
N ALA A 31 18.80 -20.06 -2.59
CA ALA A 31 19.65 -21.16 -3.02
C ALA A 31 21.12 -20.72 -2.96
N THR A 32 21.96 -21.53 -2.33
CA THR A 32 23.41 -21.33 -2.31
C THR A 32 24.07 -22.52 -2.98
N TYR A 33 24.89 -22.24 -3.99
CA TYR A 33 25.63 -23.28 -4.73
C TYR A 33 27.13 -23.02 -4.71
N ASN A 34 27.87 -23.86 -4.03
CA ASN A 34 29.33 -23.86 -4.08
C ASN A 34 29.75 -24.72 -5.31
N LEU A 35 30.17 -24.04 -6.37
CA LEU A 35 30.65 -24.69 -7.60
C LEU A 35 31.97 -25.42 -7.33
N ASN A 36 32.92 -24.71 -6.70
CA ASN A 36 34.21 -25.18 -6.23
C ASN A 36 34.68 -24.35 -5.03
N ASP A 37 35.93 -24.44 -4.62
CA ASP A 37 36.46 -23.70 -3.46
C ASP A 37 36.58 -22.19 -3.73
N GLN A 38 36.64 -21.77 -4.99
CA GLN A 38 36.78 -20.38 -5.39
C GLN A 38 35.47 -19.72 -5.72
N HIS A 39 34.46 -20.45 -6.20
CA HIS A 39 33.22 -19.88 -6.70
C HIS A 39 32.01 -20.33 -5.90
N ARG A 40 31.29 -19.34 -5.32
CA ARG A 40 30.00 -19.51 -4.66
C ARG A 40 28.98 -18.61 -5.28
N PHE A 41 27.82 -19.16 -5.58
CA PHE A 41 26.65 -18.43 -6.05
C PHE A 41 25.55 -18.46 -4.99
N GLN A 42 24.87 -17.32 -4.83
CA GLN A 42 23.67 -17.23 -4.02
C GLN A 42 22.57 -16.59 -4.84
N PHE A 43 21.49 -17.31 -4.98
CA PHE A 43 20.25 -16.78 -5.55
C PHE A 43 19.25 -16.57 -4.43
N TYR A 44 18.51 -15.47 -4.47
CA TYR A 44 17.32 -15.31 -3.65
C TYR A 44 16.21 -14.56 -4.37
N ALA A 45 14.97 -14.91 -4.01
CA ALA A 45 13.77 -14.22 -4.42
C ALA A 45 12.92 -14.01 -3.18
N LEU A 46 12.40 -12.78 -3.01
CA LEU A 46 11.54 -12.44 -1.89
C LEU A 46 10.49 -11.41 -2.30
N GLY A 47 9.41 -11.36 -1.54
CA GLY A 47 8.36 -10.37 -1.69
C GLY A 47 7.37 -10.45 -0.56
N ALA A 48 6.63 -9.36 -0.37
CA ALA A 48 5.64 -9.24 0.68
C ALA A 48 4.41 -8.47 0.15
N PRO A 49 3.53 -9.13 -0.66
CA PRO A 49 2.27 -8.52 -1.05
C PRO A 49 1.39 -8.29 0.17
N GLN A 50 0.81 -7.09 0.26
CA GLN A 50 -0.11 -6.75 1.33
C GLN A 50 -1.19 -5.80 0.85
N ARG A 51 -2.33 -5.84 1.55
CA ARG A 51 -3.41 -4.89 1.49
C ARG A 51 -3.93 -4.63 2.91
N HIS A 52 -4.25 -3.39 3.23
CA HIS A 52 -4.80 -3.05 4.53
C HIS A 52 -5.65 -1.78 4.46
N GLY A 53 -6.66 -1.73 5.31
CA GLY A 53 -7.43 -0.53 5.59
C GLY A 53 -6.66 0.41 6.52
N GLN A 54 -6.74 1.70 6.28
CA GLN A 54 -6.06 2.73 7.07
C GLN A 54 -7.07 3.66 7.74
N ASN A 55 -6.74 4.14 8.92
CA ASN A 55 -7.34 5.32 9.52
C ASN A 55 -6.25 6.42 9.56
N MET A 56 -6.39 7.42 8.72
CA MET A 56 -5.38 8.48 8.54
C MET A 56 -5.74 9.78 9.28
N TYR A 57 -6.91 9.86 9.88
CA TYR A 57 -7.36 11.06 10.56
C TYR A 57 -6.97 11.01 12.03
N LYS A 58 -6.65 12.20 12.57
CA LYS A 58 -6.43 12.35 14.01
C LYS A 58 -7.77 12.22 14.73
N LEU A 59 -7.78 11.41 15.77
CA LEU A 59 -8.92 11.22 16.65
C LEU A 59 -8.69 11.93 17.97
N ASN A 60 -9.76 12.47 18.56
CA ASN A 60 -9.69 12.90 19.92
C ASN A 60 -9.60 11.69 20.84
N VAL A 61 -8.66 11.66 21.77
CA VAL A 61 -8.45 10.56 22.69
C VAL A 61 -9.71 10.26 23.51
N ALA A 62 -10.47 11.29 23.88
CA ALA A 62 -11.72 11.13 24.65
C ALA A 62 -12.84 10.42 23.86
N SER A 63 -12.76 10.38 22.52
CA SER A 63 -13.68 9.57 21.71
C SER A 63 -13.34 8.08 21.76
N LEU A 64 -12.09 7.74 22.04
CA LEU A 64 -11.60 6.37 22.11
C LEU A 64 -11.70 5.78 23.51
N ASP A 65 -11.29 6.54 24.50
CA ASP A 65 -11.29 6.18 25.91
C ASP A 65 -11.30 7.46 26.74
N ARG A 66 -12.47 7.79 27.27
CA ARG A 66 -12.64 9.01 28.07
C ARG A 66 -11.88 8.93 29.39
N SER A 67 -11.87 7.78 30.03
CA SER A 67 -11.21 7.63 31.33
C SER A 67 -9.70 7.81 31.20
N PHE A 68 -9.12 7.33 30.11
CA PHE A 68 -7.72 7.58 29.80
C PHE A 68 -7.46 9.05 29.46
N ALA A 69 -8.34 9.69 28.67
CA ALA A 69 -8.21 11.10 28.35
C ALA A 69 -8.21 11.99 29.61
N GLU A 70 -9.12 11.73 30.56
CA GLU A 70 -9.22 12.44 31.84
C GLU A 70 -7.96 12.26 32.72
N SER A 71 -7.18 11.23 32.49
CA SER A 71 -5.91 11.00 33.21
C SER A 71 -4.73 11.81 32.66
N LEU A 72 -4.89 12.46 31.50
CA LEU A 72 -3.83 13.25 30.86
C LEU A 72 -3.75 14.65 31.46
N GLU A 73 -2.54 15.16 31.64
CA GLU A 73 -2.27 16.47 32.25
C GLU A 73 -2.95 17.62 31.49
N ASP A 74 -3.00 17.52 30.14
CA ASP A 74 -3.56 18.53 29.25
C ASP A 74 -5.05 18.31 28.94
N TYR A 75 -5.74 17.45 29.67
CA TYR A 75 -7.17 17.20 29.43
C TYR A 75 -8.00 18.45 29.70
N ASN A 76 -8.85 18.81 28.75
CA ASN A 76 -9.78 19.91 28.86
C ASN A 76 -11.21 19.41 28.62
N ALA A 77 -12.01 19.37 29.68
CA ALA A 77 -13.39 18.92 29.63
C ALA A 77 -14.28 19.78 28.72
N ASP A 78 -14.02 21.08 28.62
CA ASP A 78 -14.86 22.00 27.84
C ASP A 78 -14.76 21.78 26.31
N VAL A 79 -13.68 21.19 25.83
CA VAL A 79 -13.48 20.86 24.42
C VAL A 79 -13.60 19.36 24.12
N SER A 80 -13.92 18.57 25.14
CA SER A 80 -13.96 17.11 25.06
C SER A 80 -15.38 16.54 25.19
N GLU A 81 -16.41 17.37 25.03
CA GLU A 81 -17.82 16.93 24.97
C GLU A 81 -18.15 16.21 23.67
N ILE A 82 -17.42 15.15 23.37
CA ILE A 82 -17.67 14.29 22.22
C ILE A 82 -18.09 12.91 22.69
N PRO A 83 -19.02 12.23 22.00
CA PRO A 83 -19.39 10.88 22.32
C PRO A 83 -18.17 9.94 22.34
N GLU A 84 -18.12 9.05 23.31
CA GLU A 84 -17.16 7.94 23.30
C GLU A 84 -17.69 6.84 22.38
N CYS A 85 -16.94 6.49 21.37
CA CYS A 85 -17.26 5.42 20.42
C CYS A 85 -16.23 4.29 20.43
N GLY A 86 -15.12 4.48 21.14
CA GLY A 86 -14.13 3.43 21.32
C GLY A 86 -13.57 2.93 19.99
N ARG A 87 -13.64 1.62 19.78
CA ARG A 87 -13.16 0.98 18.54
C ARG A 87 -14.08 1.14 17.34
N ASP A 88 -15.33 1.50 17.56
CA ASP A 88 -16.31 1.71 16.49
C ASP A 88 -16.14 3.09 15.84
N CYS A 89 -15.28 3.94 16.38
CA CYS A 89 -14.85 5.17 15.74
C CYS A 89 -14.11 4.86 14.43
N SER A 90 -14.68 5.21 13.31
CA SER A 90 -14.01 5.18 12.00
C SER A 90 -14.10 6.53 11.34
N GLY A 91 -12.96 7.16 11.05
CA GLY A 91 -12.92 8.41 10.28
C GLY A 91 -12.75 8.20 8.78
N THR A 92 -12.63 6.94 8.34
CA THR A 92 -12.30 6.59 6.97
C THR A 92 -13.25 5.61 6.32
N GLY A 93 -14.19 5.05 7.08
CA GLY A 93 -15.16 4.10 6.57
C GLY A 93 -16.57 4.44 7.05
N SER A 94 -17.54 4.25 6.20
CA SER A 94 -18.96 4.28 6.54
C SER A 94 -19.73 3.21 5.79
N SER A 95 -20.86 2.82 6.36
CA SER A 95 -21.74 1.82 5.79
C SER A 95 -22.51 2.40 4.60
N VAL A 96 -22.87 1.53 3.66
CA VAL A 96 -23.71 1.84 2.52
C VAL A 96 -25.03 1.09 2.70
N SER A 97 -26.15 1.77 2.47
CA SER A 97 -27.46 1.13 2.48
C SER A 97 -27.61 0.09 1.36
N ASP A 98 -28.55 -0.83 1.49
CA ASP A 98 -28.84 -1.81 0.45
C ASP A 98 -29.30 -1.13 -0.84
N GLU A 99 -30.04 -0.02 -0.72
CA GLU A 99 -30.51 0.79 -1.85
C GLU A 99 -29.36 1.42 -2.62
N ALA A 100 -28.41 2.06 -1.92
CA ALA A 100 -27.23 2.65 -2.55
C ALA A 100 -26.27 1.58 -3.09
N ALA A 101 -26.09 0.48 -2.36
CA ALA A 101 -25.28 -0.66 -2.82
C ALA A 101 -25.79 -1.25 -4.14
N ALA A 102 -27.10 -1.29 -4.36
CA ALA A 102 -27.68 -1.78 -5.60
C ALA A 102 -27.31 -0.91 -6.82
N LEU A 103 -27.05 0.38 -6.63
CA LEU A 103 -26.63 1.31 -7.69
C LEU A 103 -25.15 1.15 -8.07
N LEU A 104 -24.31 0.63 -7.15
CA LEU A 104 -22.91 0.37 -7.45
C LEU A 104 -22.70 -0.85 -8.36
N GLY A 105 -23.70 -1.73 -8.45
CA GLY A 105 -23.59 -3.02 -9.15
C GLY A 105 -22.74 -4.05 -8.40
N ASP A 106 -23.02 -5.31 -8.65
CA ASP A 106 -22.43 -6.43 -7.91
C ASP A 106 -20.90 -6.46 -7.97
N GLN A 107 -20.31 -6.16 -9.11
CA GLN A 107 -18.87 -6.27 -9.31
C GLN A 107 -18.07 -5.20 -8.58
N GLN A 108 -18.57 -3.98 -8.50
CA GLN A 108 -17.91 -2.89 -7.79
C GLN A 108 -18.01 -3.09 -6.28
N PHE A 109 -19.17 -3.51 -5.82
CA PHE A 109 -19.43 -3.74 -4.41
C PHE A 109 -18.64 -4.92 -3.84
N GLU A 110 -18.54 -6.04 -4.58
CA GLU A 110 -17.71 -7.19 -4.20
C GLU A 110 -16.26 -6.81 -3.93
N MET A 111 -15.72 -5.83 -4.66
CA MET A 111 -14.34 -5.35 -4.47
C MET A 111 -14.10 -4.74 -3.08
N TYR A 112 -15.13 -4.18 -2.45
CA TYR A 112 -15.05 -3.60 -1.10
C TYR A 112 -15.29 -4.62 0.00
N THR A 113 -16.02 -5.68 -0.29
CA THR A 113 -16.40 -6.73 0.66
C THR A 113 -15.47 -7.94 0.64
N GLU A 114 -14.44 -7.92 -0.17
CA GLU A 114 -13.52 -9.05 -0.40
C GLU A 114 -12.82 -9.54 0.89
N TYR A 115 -12.62 -8.64 1.87
CA TYR A 115 -12.11 -9.00 3.18
C TYR A 115 -13.14 -8.70 4.26
N LYS A 116 -13.68 -9.77 4.85
CA LYS A 116 -14.60 -9.70 6.00
C LYS A 116 -13.84 -10.06 7.27
N GLY A 117 -13.30 -9.08 7.95
CA GLY A 117 -12.81 -9.23 9.31
C GLY A 117 -13.97 -9.28 10.33
N LYS A 118 -13.70 -9.72 11.55
CA LYS A 118 -14.73 -9.83 12.61
C LYS A 118 -15.35 -8.49 13.02
N ARG A 119 -14.70 -7.37 12.67
CA ARG A 119 -15.11 -6.00 12.99
C ARG A 119 -15.52 -5.19 11.76
N HIS A 120 -15.66 -5.83 10.62
CA HIS A 120 -16.19 -5.21 9.43
C HIS A 120 -17.67 -5.50 9.34
N GLU A 121 -18.45 -4.47 9.26
CA GLU A 121 -19.83 -4.57 8.85
C GLU A 121 -19.89 -4.97 7.38
N ASP A 122 -20.87 -5.77 7.00
CA ASP A 122 -21.23 -5.94 5.60
C ASP A 122 -21.58 -4.54 5.07
N ASN A 123 -21.19 -4.22 3.87
CA ASN A 123 -21.44 -2.93 3.20
C ASN A 123 -20.58 -1.74 3.68
N LEU A 124 -19.53 -1.94 4.47
CA LEU A 124 -18.63 -0.85 4.82
C LEU A 124 -17.66 -0.55 3.65
N ILE A 125 -17.64 0.70 3.21
CA ILE A 125 -16.62 1.22 2.30
C ILE A 125 -15.58 2.00 3.10
N ASN A 126 -14.31 1.62 2.96
CA ASN A 126 -13.19 2.39 3.49
C ASN A 126 -12.56 3.22 2.37
N GLU A 127 -12.57 4.55 2.51
CA GLU A 127 -11.94 5.43 1.54
C GLU A 127 -10.41 5.27 1.49
N ARG A 128 -9.79 4.81 2.59
CA ARG A 128 -8.34 4.76 2.77
C ARG A 128 -7.84 3.32 2.88
N GLU A 129 -7.52 2.75 1.76
CA GLU A 129 -6.81 1.48 1.69
C GLU A 129 -5.42 1.69 1.11
N ASN A 130 -4.49 0.85 1.52
CA ASN A 130 -3.15 0.79 0.94
C ASN A 130 -2.83 -0.64 0.55
N PHE A 131 -2.19 -0.80 -0.59
CA PHE A 131 -1.76 -2.08 -1.11
C PHE A 131 -0.40 -1.96 -1.79
N PHE A 132 0.43 -2.96 -1.63
CA PHE A 132 1.69 -3.04 -2.37
C PHE A 132 2.27 -4.44 -2.47
N HIS A 133 3.07 -4.64 -3.50
CA HIS A 133 3.96 -5.76 -3.68
C HIS A 133 5.28 -5.26 -4.24
N LYS A 134 6.38 -5.54 -3.52
CA LYS A 134 7.74 -5.14 -3.90
C LYS A 134 8.64 -6.37 -3.95
N PRO A 135 8.54 -7.19 -5.03
CA PRO A 135 9.39 -8.34 -5.20
C PRO A 135 10.83 -7.93 -5.48
N GLN A 136 11.75 -8.76 -5.04
CA GLN A 136 13.18 -8.65 -5.35
C GLN A 136 13.75 -10.01 -5.69
N VAL A 137 14.57 -10.05 -6.72
CA VAL A 137 15.37 -11.22 -7.12
C VAL A 137 16.81 -10.78 -7.25
N ALA A 138 17.71 -11.56 -6.69
CA ALA A 138 19.15 -11.28 -6.83
C ALA A 138 19.96 -12.54 -7.01
N LEU A 139 21.04 -12.40 -7.75
CA LEU A 139 22.09 -13.38 -7.91
C LEU A 139 23.41 -12.76 -7.46
N ASN A 140 23.97 -13.31 -6.41
CA ASN A 140 25.29 -12.93 -5.91
C ASN A 140 26.31 -13.97 -6.34
N HIS A 141 27.47 -13.51 -6.76
CA HIS A 141 28.63 -14.32 -7.07
C HIS A 141 29.79 -13.87 -6.19
N TYR A 142 30.35 -14.81 -5.45
CA TYR A 142 31.56 -14.67 -4.66
C TYR A 142 32.66 -15.43 -5.36
N PHE A 143 33.76 -14.75 -5.68
CA PHE A 143 34.88 -15.32 -6.38
C PHE A 143 36.17 -15.01 -5.63
N ASP A 144 36.73 -15.99 -4.99
CA ASP A 144 38.06 -15.95 -4.37
C ASP A 144 39.12 -16.19 -5.45
N ILE A 145 39.66 -15.14 -6.02
CA ILE A 145 40.64 -15.17 -7.11
C ILE A 145 41.94 -15.82 -6.63
N ASN A 146 42.38 -15.39 -5.46
CA ASN A 146 43.50 -15.95 -4.71
C ASN A 146 43.42 -15.48 -3.25
N ASP A 147 44.42 -15.86 -2.41
CA ASP A 147 44.47 -15.54 -0.99
C ASP A 147 44.44 -14.05 -0.66
N LYS A 148 44.71 -13.17 -1.64
CA LYS A 148 44.77 -11.72 -1.46
C LYS A 148 43.66 -10.99 -2.17
N MET A 149 42.93 -11.64 -3.06
CA MET A 149 41.95 -10.98 -3.94
C MET A 149 40.65 -11.74 -3.97
N ASN A 150 39.55 -11.04 -3.74
CA ASN A 150 38.22 -11.57 -3.97
C ASN A 150 37.34 -10.57 -4.70
N LEU A 151 36.47 -11.08 -5.53
CA LEU A 151 35.46 -10.33 -6.27
C LEU A 151 34.07 -10.73 -5.80
N ILE A 152 33.27 -9.73 -5.41
CA ILE A 152 31.87 -9.94 -5.03
C ILE A 152 31.01 -9.17 -6.04
N SER A 153 30.14 -9.87 -6.74
CA SER A 153 29.23 -9.29 -7.71
C SER A 153 27.79 -9.65 -7.38
N SER A 154 26.88 -8.70 -7.54
CA SER A 154 25.45 -8.87 -7.33
C SER A 154 24.70 -8.29 -8.50
N ALA A 155 23.94 -9.10 -9.22
CA ALA A 155 22.94 -8.63 -10.17
C ALA A 155 21.56 -8.79 -9.56
N TYR A 156 20.72 -7.74 -9.64
CA TYR A 156 19.40 -7.78 -9.06
C TYR A 156 18.35 -7.12 -9.94
N TRP A 157 17.15 -7.62 -9.79
CA TRP A 157 15.92 -7.00 -10.24
C TRP A 157 15.04 -6.74 -9.02
N SER A 158 14.43 -5.55 -8.97
CA SER A 158 13.40 -5.22 -7.99
C SER A 158 12.20 -4.63 -8.71
N GLY A 159 11.06 -5.23 -8.50
CA GLY A 159 9.78 -4.71 -8.93
C GLY A 159 9.12 -3.89 -7.81
N GLY A 160 8.09 -3.14 -8.18
CA GLY A 160 7.23 -2.45 -7.23
C GLY A 160 5.90 -2.16 -7.89
N MET A 161 4.82 -2.57 -7.25
CA MET A 161 3.47 -2.19 -7.61
C MET A 161 2.71 -1.93 -6.32
N GLY A 162 2.05 -0.80 -6.25
CA GLY A 162 1.23 -0.48 -5.09
C GLY A 162 0.55 0.86 -5.24
N GLY A 163 -0.32 1.14 -4.28
CA GLY A 163 -1.08 2.38 -4.27
C GLY A 163 -1.81 2.59 -2.97
N GLY A 164 -2.51 3.71 -2.92
CA GLY A 164 -3.43 4.04 -1.86
C GLY A 164 -4.68 4.67 -2.41
N SER A 165 -5.81 4.30 -1.84
CA SER A 165 -7.10 4.86 -2.22
C SER A 165 -7.39 6.19 -1.50
N GLY A 166 -8.35 6.92 -2.01
CA GLY A 166 -8.87 8.15 -1.43
C GLY A 166 -9.99 8.73 -2.25
N THR A 167 -10.68 9.68 -1.67
CA THR A 167 -11.70 10.46 -2.35
C THR A 167 -11.10 11.45 -3.34
N TYR A 168 -11.86 11.80 -4.36
CA TYR A 168 -11.53 12.86 -5.30
C TYR A 168 -12.82 13.50 -5.85
N GLY A 169 -12.80 14.81 -6.09
CA GLY A 169 -13.98 15.57 -6.47
C GLY A 169 -14.83 15.98 -5.26
N SER A 170 -16.11 16.26 -5.50
CA SER A 170 -17.07 16.69 -4.49
C SER A 170 -17.77 15.47 -3.89
N MET A 171 -17.45 15.17 -2.66
CA MET A 171 -18.10 14.11 -1.89
C MET A 171 -19.09 14.74 -0.90
N GLU A 172 -20.17 14.03 -0.65
CA GLU A 172 -21.03 14.33 0.48
C GLU A 172 -20.39 13.84 1.79
N TRP A 173 -20.56 14.60 2.87
CA TRP A 173 -19.93 14.33 4.16
C TRP A 173 -20.95 14.39 5.28
N ASP A 174 -20.95 13.35 6.10
CA ASP A 174 -21.67 13.34 7.37
C ASP A 174 -20.80 13.93 8.49
N TYR A 175 -21.30 15.02 9.09
CA TYR A 175 -20.69 15.72 10.22
C TYR A 175 -21.45 15.49 11.54
N SER A 176 -22.45 14.61 11.54
CA SER A 176 -23.25 14.31 12.74
C SER A 176 -22.49 13.48 13.78
N ASN A 177 -21.43 12.81 13.36
CA ASN A 177 -20.58 11.99 14.19
C ASN A 177 -19.39 12.78 14.78
N VAL A 178 -18.69 12.16 15.74
CA VAL A 178 -17.44 12.69 16.34
C VAL A 178 -16.41 13.09 15.29
N GLN A 179 -16.46 12.43 14.16
CA GLN A 179 -15.61 12.69 13.00
C GLN A 179 -16.45 12.78 11.76
N ARG A 180 -16.04 13.68 10.86
CA ARG A 180 -16.62 13.64 9.54
C ARG A 180 -16.29 12.30 8.88
N VAL A 181 -17.26 11.69 8.29
CA VAL A 181 -17.11 10.52 7.41
C VAL A 181 -17.75 10.82 6.07
N VAL A 182 -17.35 10.08 5.04
CA VAL A 182 -18.03 10.18 3.74
C VAL A 182 -19.46 9.65 3.91
N ASP A 183 -20.44 10.45 3.50
CA ASP A 183 -21.80 9.98 3.28
C ASP A 183 -21.88 9.35 1.89
N TYR A 184 -21.65 8.03 1.86
CA TYR A 184 -21.67 7.28 0.61
C TYR A 184 -23.06 7.19 0.00
N ASP A 185 -24.10 7.06 0.82
CA ASP A 185 -25.48 7.01 0.32
C ASP A 185 -25.85 8.29 -0.40
N ALA A 186 -25.62 9.44 0.24
CA ALA A 186 -25.91 10.73 -0.38
C ALA A 186 -25.08 10.94 -1.66
N THR A 187 -23.78 10.60 -1.64
CA THR A 187 -22.91 10.71 -2.81
C THR A 187 -23.38 9.81 -3.97
N ILE A 188 -23.73 8.56 -3.69
CA ILE A 188 -24.18 7.57 -4.69
C ILE A 188 -25.51 8.01 -5.31
N PHE A 189 -26.48 8.43 -4.50
CA PHE A 189 -27.77 8.88 -5.00
C PHE A 189 -27.65 10.17 -5.82
N GLU A 190 -26.78 11.08 -5.44
CA GLU A 190 -26.52 12.29 -6.23
C GLU A 190 -25.90 11.93 -7.59
N ASN A 191 -24.84 11.13 -7.61
CA ASN A 191 -24.18 10.70 -8.84
C ASN A 191 -25.11 9.94 -9.79
N ASP A 192 -25.90 9.00 -9.28
CA ASP A 192 -26.88 8.24 -10.06
C ASP A 192 -27.93 9.20 -10.66
N SER A 193 -28.46 10.12 -9.87
CA SER A 193 -29.46 11.06 -10.33
C SER A 193 -28.96 12.01 -11.42
N LEU A 194 -27.67 12.33 -11.41
CA LEU A 194 -27.01 13.18 -12.41
C LEU A 194 -26.53 12.39 -13.63
N GLY A 195 -26.42 11.06 -13.53
CA GLY A 195 -25.78 10.21 -14.54
C GLY A 195 -24.28 10.47 -14.69
N ALA A 196 -23.69 11.27 -13.80
CA ALA A 196 -22.27 11.63 -13.81
C ALA A 196 -21.78 11.80 -12.38
N SER A 197 -20.56 11.34 -12.11
CA SER A 197 -19.99 11.45 -10.77
C SER A 197 -19.48 12.86 -10.49
N SER A 198 -19.93 13.46 -9.40
CA SER A 198 -19.36 14.68 -8.79
C SER A 198 -18.18 14.35 -7.90
N GLY A 199 -18.25 13.21 -7.18
CA GLY A 199 -17.21 12.65 -6.32
C GLY A 199 -16.99 11.18 -6.61
N ILE A 200 -15.74 10.75 -6.50
CA ILE A 200 -15.30 9.38 -6.81
C ILE A 200 -14.33 8.84 -5.79
N LEU A 201 -14.14 7.54 -5.76
CA LEU A 201 -12.96 6.93 -5.17
C LEU A 201 -11.89 6.71 -6.24
N ARG A 202 -10.66 7.08 -5.95
CA ARG A 202 -9.50 6.92 -6.82
C ARG A 202 -8.38 6.16 -6.14
N ASN A 203 -7.52 5.54 -6.94
CA ASN A 203 -6.23 5.01 -6.48
C ASN A 203 -5.09 5.91 -6.98
N SER A 204 -4.11 6.19 -6.11
CA SER A 204 -2.79 6.66 -6.52
C SER A 204 -1.88 5.46 -6.65
N ASN A 205 -1.55 5.08 -7.87
CA ASN A 205 -0.75 3.91 -8.16
C ASN A 205 0.71 4.28 -8.44
N ASN A 206 1.60 3.45 -7.92
CA ASN A 206 3.03 3.53 -8.17
C ASN A 206 3.50 2.21 -8.77
N ARG A 207 4.20 2.26 -9.89
CA ARG A 207 4.88 1.11 -10.50
C ARG A 207 6.36 1.43 -10.65
N GLN A 208 7.19 0.48 -10.24
CA GLN A 208 8.64 0.62 -10.30
C GLN A 208 9.27 -0.65 -10.84
N THR A 209 10.26 -0.48 -11.70
CA THR A 209 11.18 -1.55 -12.09
C THR A 209 12.60 -1.03 -11.91
N THR A 210 13.43 -1.80 -11.22
CA THR A 210 14.84 -1.48 -11.01
C THR A 210 15.68 -2.68 -11.40
N LEU A 211 16.71 -2.44 -12.18
CA LEU A 211 17.79 -3.37 -12.48
C LEU A 211 19.08 -2.81 -11.93
N GLY A 212 19.87 -3.63 -11.27
CA GLY A 212 21.15 -3.20 -10.74
C GLY A 212 22.25 -4.25 -10.86
N LEU A 213 23.46 -3.76 -10.97
CA LEU A 213 24.69 -4.53 -10.94
C LEU A 213 25.66 -3.84 -9.99
N LEU A 214 26.07 -4.57 -8.98
CA LEU A 214 27.10 -4.16 -8.05
C LEU A 214 28.28 -5.12 -8.22
N SER A 215 29.49 -4.61 -8.31
CA SER A 215 30.67 -5.45 -8.33
C SER A 215 31.79 -4.78 -7.54
N LYS A 216 32.44 -5.53 -6.68
CA LYS A 216 33.45 -5.04 -5.74
C LYS A 216 34.62 -5.99 -5.70
N LEU A 217 35.81 -5.48 -6.05
CA LEU A 217 37.08 -6.15 -5.91
C LEU A 217 37.75 -5.69 -4.63
N ASN A 218 38.06 -6.62 -3.74
CA ASN A 218 38.92 -6.39 -2.58
C ASN A 218 40.31 -6.92 -2.87
N TYR A 219 41.34 -6.17 -2.50
CA TYR A 219 42.74 -6.55 -2.71
C TYR A 219 43.59 -6.20 -1.51
N ASP A 220 44.17 -7.21 -0.87
CA ASP A 220 45.17 -7.08 0.19
C ASP A 220 46.55 -6.87 -0.44
N VAL A 221 46.92 -5.62 -0.67
CA VAL A 221 48.19 -5.24 -1.34
C VAL A 221 49.37 -5.64 -0.49
N SER A 222 49.29 -5.37 0.82
CA SER A 222 50.28 -5.74 1.82
C SER A 222 49.58 -6.01 3.16
N PRO A 223 50.29 -6.49 4.21
CA PRO A 223 49.68 -6.66 5.52
C PRO A 223 49.03 -5.39 6.07
N ASP A 224 49.61 -4.22 5.73
CA ASP A 224 49.18 -2.90 6.24
C ASP A 224 48.31 -2.13 5.24
N LEU A 225 48.14 -2.63 3.99
CA LEU A 225 47.41 -1.92 2.96
C LEU A 225 46.37 -2.81 2.29
N LYS A 226 45.10 -2.51 2.51
CA LYS A 226 43.97 -3.13 1.86
C LYS A 226 43.28 -2.11 0.96
N THR A 227 42.94 -2.49 -0.25
CA THR A 227 42.25 -1.65 -1.21
C THR A 227 40.94 -2.26 -1.65
N GLN A 228 39.99 -1.41 -2.03
CA GLN A 228 38.69 -1.81 -2.55
C GLN A 228 38.30 -0.92 -3.70
N VAL A 229 37.91 -1.50 -4.82
CA VAL A 229 37.38 -0.82 -5.98
C VAL A 229 36.05 -1.45 -6.36
N GLY A 230 35.09 -0.65 -6.74
CA GLY A 230 33.76 -1.17 -7.11
C GLY A 230 33.05 -0.34 -8.15
N ILE A 231 32.04 -0.95 -8.75
CA ILE A 231 31.11 -0.37 -9.69
C ILE A 231 29.71 -0.62 -9.14
N ASP A 232 28.90 0.43 -9.11
CA ASP A 232 27.44 0.38 -8.87
C ASP A 232 26.76 0.95 -10.10
N TYR A 233 25.99 0.11 -10.80
CA TYR A 233 25.14 0.52 -11.89
C TYR A 233 23.69 0.23 -11.55
N ARG A 234 22.82 1.24 -11.73
CA ARG A 234 21.39 1.13 -11.48
C ARG A 234 20.60 1.77 -12.60
N TYR A 235 19.62 1.03 -13.09
CA TYR A 235 18.58 1.55 -13.96
C TYR A 235 17.24 1.42 -13.24
N ALA A 236 16.49 2.51 -13.17
CA ALA A 236 15.16 2.52 -12.57
C ALA A 236 14.15 3.21 -13.49
N ARG A 237 12.97 2.63 -13.60
CA ARG A 237 11.82 3.22 -14.26
C ARG A 237 10.65 3.23 -13.29
N ILE A 238 10.08 4.42 -13.08
CA ILE A 238 9.03 4.66 -12.09
C ILE A 238 7.87 5.36 -12.81
N TYR A 239 6.64 4.89 -12.52
CA TYR A 239 5.40 5.48 -12.99
C TYR A 239 4.51 5.81 -11.81
N HIS A 240 3.92 6.99 -11.86
CA HIS A 240 2.89 7.44 -10.93
C HIS A 240 1.65 7.75 -11.76
N VAL A 241 0.55 7.06 -11.45
CA VAL A 241 -0.72 7.26 -12.14
C VAL A 241 -1.86 7.28 -11.13
N LYS A 242 -2.88 8.07 -11.40
CA LYS A 242 -4.16 7.99 -10.70
C LYS A 242 -5.14 7.21 -11.57
N THR A 243 -5.91 6.35 -10.97
CA THR A 243 -6.97 5.58 -11.64
C THR A 243 -8.26 5.72 -10.86
N ILE A 244 -9.38 5.66 -11.53
CA ILE A 244 -10.68 5.52 -10.89
C ILE A 244 -10.68 4.18 -10.17
N ARG A 245 -11.09 4.18 -8.89
CA ARG A 245 -11.39 2.98 -8.14
C ARG A 245 -12.88 2.67 -8.23
N ASP A 246 -13.72 3.70 -8.08
CA ASP A 246 -15.16 3.59 -8.13
C ASP A 246 -15.78 4.93 -8.51
N LEU A 247 -16.75 4.92 -9.41
CA LEU A 247 -17.52 6.08 -9.83
C LEU A 247 -18.65 6.44 -8.85
N LEU A 248 -18.93 5.58 -7.87
CA LEU A 248 -19.96 5.80 -6.86
C LEU A 248 -21.34 6.13 -7.48
N GLY A 249 -21.80 5.27 -8.38
CA GLY A 249 -23.15 5.35 -8.99
C GLY A 249 -23.25 6.16 -10.27
N GLY A 250 -22.27 6.98 -10.65
CA GLY A 250 -22.27 7.71 -11.92
C GLY A 250 -21.69 6.88 -13.08
N ASP A 251 -22.04 7.24 -14.31
CA ASP A 251 -21.54 6.57 -15.52
C ASP A 251 -20.13 7.01 -15.89
N TYR A 252 -19.73 8.23 -15.53
CA TYR A 252 -18.41 8.81 -15.84
C TYR A 252 -18.07 9.95 -14.85
N TYR A 253 -16.79 10.29 -14.81
CA TYR A 253 -16.26 11.44 -14.06
C TYR A 253 -15.61 12.43 -15.00
N MET A 254 -15.99 13.69 -14.94
CA MET A 254 -15.36 14.78 -15.72
C MET A 254 -14.45 15.61 -14.82
N THR A 255 -13.23 15.85 -15.27
CA THR A 255 -12.29 16.76 -14.60
C THR A 255 -11.67 17.71 -15.61
N SER A 256 -11.46 18.96 -15.20
CA SER A 256 -10.63 19.93 -15.93
C SER A 256 -9.19 19.98 -15.40
N ASP A 257 -8.84 19.08 -14.47
CA ASP A 257 -7.52 19.03 -13.87
C ASP A 257 -6.51 18.54 -14.89
N SER A 258 -5.47 19.33 -15.17
CA SER A 258 -4.41 18.99 -16.12
C SER A 258 -3.61 17.74 -15.73
N GLU A 259 -3.69 17.30 -14.47
CA GLU A 259 -3.09 16.04 -14.03
C GLU A 259 -3.71 14.81 -14.72
N PHE A 260 -4.89 14.96 -15.29
CA PHE A 260 -5.65 13.89 -15.94
C PHE A 260 -5.81 14.13 -17.45
N ASP A 261 -5.16 15.14 -18.00
CA ASP A 261 -5.20 15.43 -19.42
C ASP A 261 -4.35 14.41 -20.18
N SER A 262 -4.98 13.73 -21.14
CA SER A 262 -4.36 12.71 -21.98
C SER A 262 -3.18 13.24 -22.82
N ASP A 263 -3.14 14.54 -23.10
CA ASP A 263 -2.09 15.17 -23.91
C ASP A 263 -0.75 15.23 -23.17
N ASN A 264 -0.72 15.04 -21.85
CA ASN A 264 0.51 15.00 -21.07
C ASN A 264 1.13 13.61 -20.91
N GLY A 265 0.62 12.59 -21.59
CA GLY A 265 1.11 11.21 -21.53
C GLY A 265 0.89 10.52 -20.16
N GLN A 266 0.07 11.12 -19.34
CA GLN A 266 -0.44 10.52 -18.11
C GLN A 266 -1.85 10.06 -18.45
N GLY A 267 -2.06 8.75 -18.50
CA GLY A 267 -3.36 8.17 -18.80
C GLY A 267 -4.45 8.84 -17.97
N GLY A 268 -5.48 9.35 -18.65
CA GLY A 268 -6.61 9.99 -17.99
C GLY A 268 -7.34 9.03 -17.05
N LEU A 269 -8.08 9.59 -16.11
CA LEU A 269 -9.05 8.82 -15.34
C LEU A 269 -10.11 8.30 -16.33
N GLY A 270 -10.07 7.03 -16.67
CA GLY A 270 -11.01 6.42 -17.60
C GLY A 270 -10.37 5.60 -18.72
N ASP A 271 -9.05 5.61 -18.86
CA ASP A 271 -8.37 4.64 -19.70
C ASP A 271 -8.29 3.29 -18.98
N PRO A 272 -8.65 2.16 -19.65
CA PRO A 272 -8.70 0.83 -19.06
C PRO A 272 -7.36 0.27 -18.61
#